data_45ca5bbf964a099c4a4d0b63bddbdce6
#
_entry.id   45ca5bbf964a099c4a4d0b63bddbdce6
#
_cell.length_a   1.000
_cell.length_b   1.000
_cell.length_c   1.000
_cell.angle_alpha   90.00
_cell.angle_beta   90.00
_cell.angle_gamma   90.00
#
_symmetry.space_group_name_H-M   'P 1'
#
loop_
_entity.id
_entity.type
_entity.pdbx_description
1 polymer ?
#
loop_
_entity_poly.entity_id
_entity_poly.type
_entity_poly.pdbx_seq_one_letter_code
_entity_poly.pdbx_strand_id
1 'polypeptide(L)'
;MAIHEHRPVLLEESLEALAIHPEGIYLDGTFGRGGHARALLAKLGPRGRLLALDRDPEAVAVGRLMADQDPRLNVEQAPFSKAAAVAGRHGVLGAIDGILLDVGVSSPQ
;
A
#
# COMPACT_ATOMS: atom_id res chain seq x y z
N MET A 1 3.60 18.25 18.50
CA MET A 1 3.61 17.73 17.99
C MET A 1 3.30 17.34 17.40
N ALA A 2 3.57 17.50 17.37
CA ALA A 2 3.30 17.06 16.76
C ALA A 2 3.18 16.55 16.30
N ILE A 3 3.06 16.64 16.02
CA ILE A 3 2.87 15.95 15.59
C ILE A 3 3.05 15.62 14.81
N HIS A 4 3.34 15.71 14.33
CA HIS A 4 3.45 15.54 13.39
C HIS A 4 3.30 14.63 12.90
N GLU A 5 2.84 14.40 12.88
CA GLU A 5 2.58 13.56 12.69
C GLU A 5 2.67 12.43 11.91
N HIS A 6 2.60 12.22 10.95
CA HIS A 6 2.87 11.11 10.33
C HIS A 6 4.16 10.84 10.41
N ARG A 7 4.41 10.59 11.39
CA ARG A 7 5.59 10.41 11.72
C ARG A 7 6.02 9.06 11.59
N PRO A 8 7.29 8.72 11.46
CA PRO A 8 7.84 7.39 11.33
C PRO A 8 7.40 6.45 12.45
N VAL A 9 7.21 6.98 13.65
CA VAL A 9 6.77 6.12 14.75
C VAL A 9 5.38 5.57 14.50
N LEU A 10 4.47 6.42 14.04
CA LEU A 10 3.12 5.98 13.74
C LEU A 10 3.11 4.97 12.61
N LEU A 11 3.96 5.19 11.61
CA LEU A 11 4.04 4.28 10.49
C LEU A 11 4.52 2.90 10.95
N GLU A 12 5.54 2.84 11.77
CA GLU A 12 6.03 1.55 12.25
C GLU A 12 4.99 0.81 13.05
N GLU A 13 4.24 1.52 13.89
CA GLU A 13 3.18 0.89 14.65
C GLU A 13 2.09 0.34 13.75
N SER A 14 1.75 1.07 12.68
CA SER A 14 0.76 0.60 11.72
C SER A 14 1.22 -0.65 11.01
N LEU A 15 2.49 -0.71 10.63
CA LEU A 15 3.02 -1.87 9.95
C LEU A 15 3.08 -3.08 10.88
N GLU A 16 3.40 -2.85 12.14
CA GLU A 16 3.40 -3.95 13.11
C GLU A 16 2.00 -4.48 13.32
N ALA A 17 1.01 -3.59 13.34
CA ALA A 17 -0.37 -4.02 13.52
C ALA A 17 -0.85 -4.89 12.35
N LEU A 18 -0.31 -4.65 11.15
CA LEU A 18 -0.64 -5.47 10.00
C LEU A 18 0.01 -6.85 10.05
N ALA A 19 1.07 -7.01 10.84
CA ALA A 19 1.82 -8.27 10.91
C ALA A 19 2.22 -8.74 9.52
N ILE A 20 3.00 -7.92 8.84
CA ILE A 20 3.34 -8.15 7.44
C ILE A 20 4.02 -9.50 7.22
N HIS A 21 3.48 -10.28 6.29
CA HIS A 21 4.09 -11.52 5.85
C HIS A 21 4.92 -11.24 4.59
N PRO A 22 6.16 -11.73 4.53
CA PRO A 22 6.99 -11.42 3.36
C PRO A 22 6.40 -11.84 2.02
N GLU A 23 5.55 -12.85 2.00
CA GLU A 23 4.92 -13.31 0.77
C GLU A 23 3.48 -12.86 0.64
N GLY A 24 3.04 -11.94 1.49
CA GLY A 24 1.67 -11.47 1.50
C GLY A 24 1.35 -10.50 0.39
N ILE A 25 0.07 -10.25 0.23
CA ILE A 25 -0.46 -9.31 -0.75
C ILE A 25 -1.16 -8.20 0.01
N TYR A 26 -0.74 -6.98 -0.22
CA TYR A 26 -1.24 -5.84 0.54
C TYR A 26 -1.75 -4.76 -0.38
N LEU A 27 -2.68 -3.95 0.13
CA LEU A 27 -3.24 -2.85 -0.62
C LEU A 27 -2.99 -1.57 0.15
N ASP A 28 -2.42 -0.57 -0.53
CA ASP A 28 -2.24 0.76 0.02
C ASP A 28 -3.29 1.64 -0.64
N GLY A 29 -4.29 2.06 0.13
CA GLY A 29 -5.42 2.80 -0.41
C GLY A 29 -5.14 4.26 -0.69
N THR A 30 -4.01 4.78 -0.20
CA THR A 30 -3.63 6.17 -0.40
C THR A 30 -2.12 6.25 -0.55
N PHE A 31 -1.65 6.08 -1.79
CA PHE A 31 -0.22 6.02 -2.06
C PHE A 31 0.51 7.29 -1.63
N GLY A 32 -0.07 8.45 -1.94
CA GLY A 32 0.52 9.73 -1.58
C GLY A 32 1.92 9.89 -2.18
N ARG A 33 2.90 10.09 -1.33
CA ARG A 33 4.28 10.23 -1.77
C ARG A 33 5.08 8.95 -1.65
N GLY A 34 4.41 7.87 -1.30
CA GLY A 34 5.04 6.56 -1.28
C GLY A 34 5.75 6.20 0.01
N GLY A 35 5.58 7.00 1.06
CA GLY A 35 6.23 6.69 2.33
C GLY A 35 5.78 5.37 2.91
N HIS A 36 4.47 5.15 2.98
CA HIS A 36 3.93 3.89 3.48
C HIS A 36 4.30 2.75 2.55
N ALA A 37 4.22 2.99 1.24
CA ALA A 37 4.53 1.95 0.28
C ALA A 37 5.99 1.50 0.38
N ARG A 38 6.92 2.45 0.52
CA ARG A 38 8.32 2.09 0.66
C ARG A 38 8.58 1.26 1.91
N ALA A 39 7.97 1.68 3.03
CA ALA A 39 8.16 0.98 4.29
C ALA A 39 7.58 -0.42 4.22
N LEU A 40 6.43 -0.57 3.58
CA LEU A 40 5.81 -1.87 3.45
C LEU A 40 6.62 -2.78 2.51
N LEU A 41 7.09 -2.24 1.39
CA LEU A 41 7.90 -3.02 0.46
C LEU A 41 9.19 -3.50 1.12
N ALA A 42 9.73 -2.72 2.05
CA ALA A 42 10.93 -3.13 2.78
C ALA A 42 10.70 -4.38 3.62
N LYS A 43 9.45 -4.66 3.98
CA LYS A 43 9.11 -5.84 4.77
C LYS A 43 8.66 -7.01 3.91
N LEU A 44 8.45 -6.80 2.62
CA LEU A 44 8.04 -7.87 1.73
C LEU A 44 9.24 -8.59 1.13
N GLY A 45 9.07 -9.88 0.89
CA GLY A 45 10.07 -10.65 0.17
C GLY A 45 9.80 -10.62 -1.33
N PRO A 46 10.58 -11.39 -2.10
CA PRO A 46 10.46 -11.33 -3.56
C PRO A 46 9.11 -11.80 -4.11
N ARG A 47 8.35 -12.55 -3.33
CA ARG A 47 7.04 -13.00 -3.77
C ARG A 47 5.91 -12.17 -3.19
N GLY A 48 6.22 -11.17 -2.37
CA GLY A 48 5.20 -10.28 -1.86
C GLY A 48 4.69 -9.35 -2.94
N ARG A 49 3.53 -8.77 -2.73
CA ARG A 49 2.93 -7.84 -3.68
C ARG A 49 2.27 -6.69 -2.97
N LEU A 50 2.36 -5.52 -3.58
CA LEU A 50 1.69 -4.34 -3.08
C LEU A 50 0.92 -3.70 -4.22
N LEU A 51 -0.38 -3.52 -4.02
CA LEU A 51 -1.22 -2.79 -4.96
C LEU A 51 -1.55 -1.46 -4.32
N ALA A 52 -1.14 -0.37 -4.94
CA ALA A 52 -1.31 0.96 -4.39
C ALA A 52 -2.29 1.77 -5.24
N LEU A 53 -3.11 2.54 -4.58
CA LEU A 53 -4.09 3.39 -5.24
C LEU A 53 -3.90 4.83 -4.83
N ASP A 54 -4.25 5.73 -5.73
CA ASP A 54 -4.40 7.14 -5.38
C ASP A 54 -5.28 7.81 -6.42
N ARG A 55 -6.03 8.82 -5.99
CA ARG A 55 -6.86 9.60 -6.89
C ARG A 55 -6.04 10.64 -7.63
N ASP A 56 -4.95 11.09 -7.02
CA ASP A 56 -4.14 12.18 -7.53
C ASP A 56 -3.20 11.67 -8.62
N PRO A 57 -3.32 12.19 -9.84
CA PRO A 57 -2.44 11.74 -10.92
C PRO A 57 -0.96 12.01 -10.64
N GLU A 58 -0.64 13.02 -9.83
CA GLU A 58 0.76 13.26 -9.48
C GLU A 58 1.29 12.17 -8.57
N ALA A 59 0.48 11.73 -7.62
CA ALA A 59 0.87 10.63 -6.76
C ALA A 59 1.06 9.35 -7.57
N VAL A 60 0.16 9.11 -8.51
CA VAL A 60 0.24 7.94 -9.37
C VAL A 60 1.51 7.97 -10.22
N ALA A 61 1.87 9.15 -10.72
CA ALA A 61 3.09 9.28 -11.52
C ALA A 61 4.33 8.91 -10.71
N VAL A 62 4.40 9.39 -9.48
CA VAL A 62 5.50 9.02 -8.58
C VAL A 62 5.49 7.52 -8.32
N GLY A 63 4.30 6.97 -8.08
CA GLY A 63 4.17 5.54 -7.82
C GLY A 63 4.59 4.68 -8.99
N ARG A 64 4.29 5.12 -10.20
CA ARG A 64 4.68 4.37 -11.39
C ARG A 64 6.18 4.37 -11.62
N LEU A 65 6.84 5.47 -11.30
CA LEU A 65 8.30 5.47 -11.34
C LEU A 65 8.88 4.46 -10.36
N MET A 66 8.28 4.38 -9.18
CA MET A 66 8.70 3.43 -8.18
C MET A 66 8.43 2.00 -8.63
N ALA A 67 7.28 1.78 -9.27
CA ALA A 67 6.90 0.46 -9.77
C ALA A 67 7.83 -0.01 -10.88
N ASP A 68 8.38 0.93 -11.66
CA ASP A 68 9.35 0.58 -12.69
C ASP A 68 10.61 -0.04 -12.09
N GLN A 69 10.91 0.28 -10.84
CA GLN A 69 12.08 -0.22 -10.15
C GLN A 69 11.77 -1.43 -9.28
N ASP A 70 10.50 -1.77 -9.08
CA ASP A 70 10.13 -2.83 -8.15
C ASP A 70 8.92 -3.60 -8.70
N PRO A 71 9.15 -4.81 -9.22
CA PRO A 71 8.06 -5.57 -9.84
C PRO A 71 6.97 -6.02 -8.87
N ARG A 72 7.20 -5.90 -7.56
CA ARG A 72 6.18 -6.25 -6.57
C ARG A 72 5.10 -5.19 -6.45
N LEU A 73 5.36 -3.97 -6.96
CA LEU A 73 4.46 -2.83 -6.81
C LEU A 73 3.68 -2.58 -8.08
N ASN A 74 2.36 -2.45 -7.94
CA ASN A 74 1.48 -1.96 -8.99
C ASN A 74 0.75 -0.75 -8.48
N VAL A 75 0.59 0.28 -9.31
CA VAL A 75 -0.04 1.53 -8.91
C VAL A 75 -1.15 1.87 -9.88
N GLU A 76 -2.33 2.19 -9.34
CA GLU A 76 -3.50 2.52 -10.15
C GLU A 76 -4.06 3.86 -9.71
N GLN A 77 -4.55 4.63 -10.67
CA GLN A 77 -5.25 5.87 -10.34
C GLN A 77 -6.71 5.53 -10.07
N ALA A 78 -7.09 5.55 -8.81
CA ALA A 78 -8.46 5.24 -8.42
C ALA A 78 -8.68 5.68 -6.98
N PRO A 79 -9.92 6.04 -6.63
CA PRO A 79 -10.24 6.27 -5.23
C PRO A 79 -10.33 4.94 -4.50
N PHE A 80 -10.20 4.98 -3.19
CA PHE A 80 -10.26 3.75 -2.41
C PHE A 80 -11.60 3.02 -2.58
N SER A 81 -12.67 3.75 -2.88
CA SER A 81 -13.98 3.12 -3.12
C SER A 81 -13.96 2.14 -4.29
N LYS A 82 -12.94 2.21 -5.13
CA LYS A 82 -12.80 1.29 -6.27
C LYS A 82 -11.80 0.18 -5.99
N ALA A 83 -11.35 0.04 -4.75
CA ALA A 83 -10.29 -0.91 -4.43
C ALA A 83 -10.64 -2.33 -4.83
N ALA A 84 -11.89 -2.76 -4.59
CA ALA A 84 -12.28 -4.12 -4.94
C ALA A 84 -12.20 -4.36 -6.45
N ALA A 85 -12.67 -3.39 -7.25
CA ALA A 85 -12.62 -3.52 -8.69
C ALA A 85 -11.17 -3.57 -9.19
N VAL A 86 -10.31 -2.73 -8.62
CA VAL A 86 -8.90 -2.72 -9.00
C VAL A 86 -8.24 -4.03 -8.61
N ALA A 87 -8.49 -4.51 -7.40
CA ALA A 87 -7.93 -5.79 -6.95
C ALA A 87 -8.39 -6.94 -7.85
N GLY A 88 -9.65 -6.89 -8.29
CA GLY A 88 -10.16 -7.90 -9.21
C GLY A 88 -9.42 -7.91 -10.54
N ARG A 89 -9.13 -6.71 -11.07
CA ARG A 89 -8.39 -6.61 -12.34
C ARG A 89 -6.98 -7.16 -12.21
N HIS A 90 -6.39 -7.07 -11.02
CA HIS A 90 -5.04 -7.60 -10.78
C HIS A 90 -5.05 -9.05 -10.31
N GLY A 91 -6.24 -9.65 -10.22
CA GLY A 91 -6.34 -11.06 -9.86
C GLY A 91 -6.05 -11.35 -8.41
N VAL A 92 -6.15 -10.34 -7.54
CA VAL A 92 -5.82 -10.53 -6.13
C VAL A 92 -7.00 -10.30 -5.19
N LEU A 93 -8.20 -10.08 -5.73
CA LEU A 93 -9.38 -9.93 -4.90
C LEU A 93 -9.61 -11.25 -4.16
N GLY A 94 -9.79 -11.17 -2.86
CA GLY A 94 -9.93 -12.36 -2.05
C GLY A 94 -8.61 -12.90 -1.52
N ALA A 95 -7.49 -12.36 -1.98
CA ALA A 95 -6.17 -12.78 -1.53
C ALA A 95 -5.42 -11.67 -0.81
N ILE A 96 -6.09 -10.55 -0.54
CA ILE A 96 -5.48 -9.41 0.14
C ILE A 96 -5.29 -9.75 1.62
N ASP A 97 -4.06 -9.64 2.11
CA ASP A 97 -3.75 -9.96 3.49
C ASP A 97 -3.89 -8.77 4.42
N GLY A 98 -3.84 -7.57 3.89
CA GLY A 98 -4.02 -6.38 4.71
C GLY A 98 -4.16 -5.14 3.86
N ILE A 99 -4.74 -4.09 4.46
CA ILE A 99 -4.99 -2.83 3.79
C ILE A 99 -4.42 -1.71 4.64
N LEU A 100 -3.67 -0.82 4.01
CA LEU A 100 -3.06 0.32 4.67
C LEU A 100 -3.69 1.59 4.14
N LEU A 101 -4.09 2.46 5.04
CA LEU A 101 -4.67 3.76 4.70
C LEU A 101 -3.95 4.85 5.48
N ASP A 102 -4.08 6.09 5.03
CA ASP A 102 -3.51 7.22 5.76
C ASP A 102 -3.94 7.25 7.21
N VAL A 103 -5.18 6.85 7.48
CA VAL A 103 -5.74 6.99 8.81
C VAL A 103 -5.59 5.74 9.66
N GLY A 104 -5.01 4.69 9.11
CA GLY A 104 -4.82 3.47 9.88
C GLY A 104 -4.68 2.25 9.02
N VAL A 105 -4.84 1.10 9.63
CA VAL A 105 -4.70 -0.18 8.95
C VAL A 105 -5.93 -1.03 9.18
N SER A 106 -6.16 -1.99 8.30
CA SER A 106 -7.18 -2.97 8.53
C SER A 106 -6.79 -4.27 7.85
N SER A 107 -7.28 -5.37 8.38
CA SER A 107 -7.06 -6.68 7.79
C SER A 107 -8.39 -7.21 7.29
N PRO A 108 -8.41 -7.85 6.13
CA PRO A 108 -9.66 -8.45 5.63
C PRO A 108 -10.14 -9.53 6.58
N GLN A 109 -11.44 -9.62 6.71
CA GLN A 109 -12.05 -10.62 7.58
C GLN A 109 -12.48 -11.84 6.81
#